data_57c0dab0899a5e425d881c8033da391b
#
_entry.id   57c0dab0899a5e425d881c8033da391b
#
_cell.length_a   1.000
_cell.length_b   1.000
_cell.length_c   1.000
_cell.angle_alpha   90.00
_cell.angle_beta   90.00
_cell.angle_gamma   90.00
#
_symmetry.space_group_name_H-M   'P 1'
#
loop_
_entity.id
_entity.type
_entity.pdbx_description
1 polymer ?
#
loop_
_entity_poly.entity_id
_entity_poly.type
_entity_poly.pdbx_seq_one_letter_code
_entity_poly.pdbx_strand_id
1 'polypeptide(L)'
;GQKKLVRFAEIETFPNVLQYPKDIAGNWHSYFTNTNSITLELACGKGEYAVGLGQLYPERNFIGIDLKGNRIWVGAKKALQNNLSNVAFLRTKIDQVAEYFSQNEVAEIWITFPDPQLRKSKAKKRLTHPKFLRLYEQFLVPNGLIHLKTDSPDLYQFTKLVIELYGCTVHTDTDNVYQ
;
A
#
# COMPACT_ATOMS: atom_id res chain seq x y z
N GLY A 1 -24.67 -6.39 2.32
CA GLY A 1 -25.87 -5.66 2.64
C GLY A 1 -25.98 -4.34 1.87
N GLN A 2 -27.10 -3.67 2.05
CA GLN A 2 -27.43 -2.42 1.35
C GLN A 2 -26.37 -1.32 1.49
N LYS A 3 -25.81 -1.16 2.70
CA LYS A 3 -24.73 -0.21 3.00
C LYS A 3 -23.47 -0.43 2.13
N LYS A 4 -23.15 -1.69 1.86
CA LYS A 4 -22.01 -2.06 1.01
C LYS A 4 -22.25 -1.66 -0.45
N LEU A 5 -23.46 -1.85 -0.95
CA LEU A 5 -23.84 -1.47 -2.31
C LEU A 5 -23.78 0.06 -2.51
N VAL A 6 -24.25 0.82 -1.53
CA VAL A 6 -24.16 2.29 -1.55
C VAL A 6 -22.71 2.75 -1.65
N ARG A 7 -21.80 2.15 -0.85
CA ARG A 7 -20.38 2.49 -0.90
C ARG A 7 -19.74 2.17 -2.23
N PHE A 8 -20.08 1.05 -2.85
CA PHE A 8 -19.59 0.69 -4.19
C PHE A 8 -20.04 1.70 -5.25
N ALA A 9 -21.29 2.17 -5.17
CA ALA A 9 -21.79 3.19 -6.08
C ALA A 9 -21.07 4.54 -5.86
N GLU A 10 -20.85 4.94 -4.61
CA GLU A 10 -20.20 6.21 -4.29
C GLU A 10 -18.74 6.27 -4.72
N ILE A 11 -17.95 5.18 -4.54
CA ILE A 11 -16.52 5.22 -4.92
C ILE A 11 -16.30 5.41 -6.41
N GLU A 12 -17.27 5.06 -7.25
CA GLU A 12 -17.21 5.34 -8.68
C GLU A 12 -17.20 6.84 -8.97
N THR A 13 -17.75 7.65 -8.07
CA THR A 13 -17.79 9.10 -8.19
C THR A 13 -16.61 9.80 -7.52
N PHE A 14 -15.81 9.10 -6.73
CA PHE A 14 -14.71 9.69 -5.98
C PHE A 14 -13.49 9.93 -6.88
N PRO A 15 -13.03 11.19 -7.05
CA PRO A 15 -11.88 11.48 -7.92
C PRO A 15 -10.56 10.93 -7.37
N ASN A 16 -10.51 10.56 -6.10
CA ASN A 16 -9.31 10.00 -5.45
C ASN A 16 -9.33 8.47 -5.37
N VAL A 17 -10.27 7.79 -6.02
CA VAL A 17 -10.31 6.32 -6.12
C VAL A 17 -10.18 5.91 -7.58
N LEU A 18 -9.14 5.15 -7.87
CA LEU A 18 -8.88 4.59 -9.19
C LEU A 18 -9.14 3.08 -9.11
N GLN A 19 -10.10 2.60 -9.89
CA GLN A 19 -10.47 1.19 -9.94
C GLN A 19 -9.96 0.58 -11.23
N TYR A 20 -8.97 -0.29 -11.15
CA TYR A 20 -8.35 -0.95 -12.30
C TYR A 20 -8.06 0.03 -13.45
N PRO A 21 -7.41 1.17 -13.16
CA PRO A 21 -7.19 2.21 -14.16
C PRO A 21 -6.28 1.72 -15.27
N LYS A 22 -6.50 2.24 -16.49
CA LYS A 22 -5.62 2.02 -17.64
C LYS A 22 -4.63 3.18 -17.71
N ASP A 23 -3.41 2.90 -18.19
CA ASP A 23 -2.42 3.93 -18.50
C ASP A 23 -2.00 4.83 -17.33
N ILE A 24 -2.12 4.34 -16.07
CA ILE A 24 -1.68 5.10 -14.90
C ILE A 24 -0.20 4.92 -14.61
N ALA A 25 0.42 3.77 -14.97
CA ALA A 25 1.83 3.53 -14.76
C ALA A 25 2.69 4.60 -15.44
N GLY A 26 3.57 5.23 -14.67
CA GLY A 26 4.38 6.37 -15.14
C GLY A 26 3.66 7.71 -15.13
N ASN A 27 2.36 7.75 -14.81
CA ASN A 27 1.54 8.96 -14.86
C ASN A 27 0.99 9.40 -13.50
N TRP A 28 1.48 8.84 -12.40
CA TRP A 28 1.02 9.22 -11.07
C TRP A 28 1.34 10.67 -10.72
N HIS A 29 2.51 11.19 -11.14
CA HIS A 29 2.83 12.60 -10.93
C HIS A 29 1.89 13.54 -11.70
N SER A 30 1.47 13.15 -12.90
CA SER A 30 0.43 13.90 -13.63
C SER A 30 -0.90 13.86 -12.89
N TYR A 31 -1.27 12.71 -12.32
CA TYR A 31 -2.47 12.56 -11.52
C TYR A 31 -2.46 13.48 -10.29
N PHE A 32 -1.36 13.49 -9.53
CA PHE A 32 -1.21 14.35 -8.35
C PHE A 32 -0.89 15.81 -8.70
N THR A 33 -0.54 16.10 -9.94
CA THR A 33 -0.11 17.43 -10.41
C THR A 33 1.12 17.99 -9.66
N ASN A 34 2.05 17.11 -9.30
CA ASN A 34 3.32 17.45 -8.65
C ASN A 34 4.36 16.35 -8.93
N THR A 35 5.61 16.57 -8.49
CA THR A 35 6.70 15.61 -8.61
C THR A 35 7.13 15.03 -7.26
N ASN A 36 6.29 15.15 -6.25
CA ASN A 36 6.59 14.67 -4.90
C ASN A 36 6.70 13.15 -4.85
N SER A 37 7.50 12.65 -3.92
CA SER A 37 7.71 11.21 -3.76
C SER A 37 6.40 10.48 -3.45
N ILE A 38 6.29 9.24 -3.94
CA ILE A 38 5.10 8.41 -3.78
C ILE A 38 5.38 7.31 -2.78
N THR A 39 4.51 7.19 -1.79
CA THR A 39 4.51 6.14 -0.76
C THR A 39 3.24 5.31 -0.90
N LEU A 40 3.38 3.97 -0.86
CA LEU A 40 2.25 3.06 -0.91
C LEU A 40 1.94 2.48 0.46
N GLU A 41 0.66 2.26 0.73
CA GLU A 41 0.18 1.37 1.80
C GLU A 41 -0.49 0.17 1.16
N LEU A 42 0.14 -1.01 1.24
CA LEU A 42 -0.39 -2.24 0.64
C LEU A 42 -1.39 -2.92 1.56
N ALA A 43 -2.46 -3.46 0.98
CA ALA A 43 -3.58 -4.05 1.71
C ALA A 43 -4.12 -3.06 2.75
N CYS A 44 -4.37 -1.84 2.31
CA CYS A 44 -4.60 -0.68 3.18
C CYS A 44 -5.90 -0.74 4.01
N GLY A 45 -6.85 -1.59 3.65
CA GLY A 45 -8.14 -1.64 4.31
C GLY A 45 -8.84 -0.29 4.27
N LYS A 46 -9.04 0.33 5.43
CA LYS A 46 -9.65 1.67 5.56
C LYS A 46 -8.68 2.82 5.26
N GLY A 47 -7.43 2.52 4.94
CA GLY A 47 -6.43 3.53 4.56
C GLY A 47 -5.96 4.44 5.69
N GLU A 48 -5.94 3.95 6.91
CA GLU A 48 -5.60 4.75 8.10
C GLU A 48 -4.19 5.34 8.01
N TYR A 49 -3.20 4.57 7.55
CA TYR A 49 -1.84 5.06 7.37
C TYR A 49 -1.71 6.04 6.21
N ALA A 50 -2.31 5.73 5.05
CA ALA A 50 -2.28 6.62 3.90
C ALA A 50 -2.88 7.98 4.24
N VAL A 51 -4.04 8.01 4.90
CA VAL A 51 -4.70 9.25 5.32
C VAL A 51 -3.90 9.97 6.40
N GLY A 52 -3.48 9.25 7.45
CA GLY A 52 -2.72 9.82 8.56
C GLY A 52 -1.38 10.40 8.13
N LEU A 53 -0.63 9.67 7.32
CA LEU A 53 0.65 10.13 6.78
C LEU A 53 0.46 11.28 5.81
N GLY A 54 -0.60 11.25 5.00
CA GLY A 54 -0.94 12.34 4.09
C GLY A 54 -1.23 13.66 4.81
N GLN A 55 -1.87 13.60 5.97
CA GLN A 55 -2.09 14.77 6.83
C GLN A 55 -0.79 15.33 7.40
N LEU A 56 0.13 14.43 7.81
CA LEU A 56 1.40 14.82 8.42
C LEU A 56 2.42 15.34 7.41
N TYR A 57 2.39 14.81 6.18
CA TYR A 57 3.40 15.08 5.16
C TYR A 57 2.74 15.56 3.86
N PRO A 58 2.24 16.80 3.82
CA PRO A 58 1.57 17.33 2.62
C PRO A 58 2.49 17.44 1.39
N GLU A 59 3.81 17.41 1.59
CA GLU A 59 4.82 17.46 0.52
C GLU A 59 5.11 16.07 -0.09
N ARG A 60 4.39 15.04 0.32
CA ARG A 60 4.51 13.66 -0.20
C ARG A 60 3.16 13.17 -0.70
N ASN A 61 3.19 12.24 -1.63
CA ASN A 61 1.98 11.57 -2.14
C ASN A 61 1.82 10.19 -1.51
N PHE A 62 0.59 9.82 -1.17
CA PHE A 62 0.26 8.53 -0.55
C PHE A 62 -0.84 7.82 -1.35
N ILE A 63 -0.63 6.54 -1.62
CA ILE A 63 -1.59 5.71 -2.33
C ILE A 63 -1.89 4.48 -1.47
N GLY A 64 -3.14 4.35 -1.02
CA GLY A 64 -3.62 3.13 -0.38
C GLY A 64 -4.09 2.13 -1.43
N ILE A 65 -3.69 0.86 -1.31
CA ILE A 65 -4.02 -0.20 -2.26
C ILE A 65 -4.76 -1.33 -1.56
N ASP A 66 -5.94 -1.67 -2.04
CA ASP A 66 -6.74 -2.79 -1.55
C ASP A 66 -7.68 -3.29 -2.65
N LEU A 67 -8.15 -4.51 -2.51
CA LEU A 67 -9.15 -5.09 -3.39
C LEU A 67 -10.58 -4.71 -2.97
N LYS A 68 -10.79 -4.48 -1.68
CA LYS A 68 -12.13 -4.29 -1.09
C LYS A 68 -12.57 -2.84 -1.15
N GLY A 69 -13.36 -2.50 -2.18
CA GLY A 69 -13.83 -1.14 -2.41
C GLY A 69 -14.63 -0.53 -1.25
N ASN A 70 -15.40 -1.33 -0.51
CA ASN A 70 -16.15 -0.82 0.65
C ASN A 70 -15.25 -0.40 1.81
N ARG A 71 -14.04 -0.92 1.90
CA ARG A 71 -13.02 -0.48 2.88
C ARG A 71 -12.32 0.77 2.39
N ILE A 72 -11.90 0.79 1.13
CA ILE A 72 -11.31 1.96 0.47
C ILE A 72 -12.23 3.19 0.62
N TRP A 73 -13.53 2.99 0.51
CA TRP A 73 -14.52 4.06 0.67
C TRP A 73 -14.30 4.87 1.95
N VAL A 74 -13.96 4.22 3.06
CA VAL A 74 -13.78 4.89 4.36
C VAL A 74 -12.62 5.89 4.30
N GLY A 75 -11.45 5.46 3.85
CA GLY A 75 -10.26 6.31 3.74
C GLY A 75 -10.41 7.38 2.67
N ALA A 76 -10.96 7.02 1.51
CA ALA A 76 -11.17 7.95 0.41
C ALA A 76 -12.12 9.07 0.78
N LYS A 77 -13.24 8.75 1.43
CA LYS A 77 -14.19 9.75 1.91
C LYS A 77 -13.55 10.70 2.93
N LYS A 78 -12.80 10.16 3.87
CA LYS A 78 -12.08 10.97 4.87
C LYS A 78 -11.05 11.88 4.22
N ALA A 79 -10.30 11.39 3.25
CA ALA A 79 -9.33 12.20 2.51
C ALA A 79 -10.00 13.34 1.75
N LEU A 80 -11.15 13.09 1.10
CA LEU A 80 -11.92 14.12 0.42
C LEU A 80 -12.47 15.17 1.41
N GLN A 81 -13.01 14.73 2.54
CA GLN A 81 -13.56 15.63 3.57
C GLN A 81 -12.47 16.53 4.17
N ASN A 82 -11.23 16.06 4.26
CA ASN A 82 -10.10 16.79 4.80
C ASN A 82 -9.26 17.49 3.72
N ASN A 83 -9.74 17.50 2.47
CA ASN A 83 -9.06 18.14 1.33
C ASN A 83 -7.61 17.66 1.14
N LEU A 84 -7.37 16.37 1.32
CA LEU A 84 -6.05 15.76 1.14
C LEU A 84 -5.82 15.40 -0.33
N SER A 85 -5.37 16.36 -1.12
CA SER A 85 -5.07 16.17 -2.55
C SER A 85 -3.86 15.29 -2.81
N ASN A 86 -3.07 14.99 -1.78
CA ASN A 86 -1.89 14.13 -1.82
C ASN A 86 -2.19 12.68 -1.43
N VAL A 87 -3.46 12.30 -1.25
CA VAL A 87 -3.88 10.94 -0.90
C VAL A 87 -4.83 10.40 -1.96
N ALA A 88 -4.52 9.23 -2.49
CA ALA A 88 -5.34 8.52 -3.45
C ALA A 88 -5.46 7.04 -3.08
N PHE A 89 -6.39 6.36 -3.71
CA PHE A 89 -6.61 4.93 -3.50
C PHE A 89 -6.66 4.21 -4.84
N LEU A 90 -5.98 3.08 -4.90
CA LEU A 90 -5.96 2.18 -6.05
C LEU A 90 -6.64 0.88 -5.67
N ARG A 91 -7.72 0.55 -6.35
CA ARG A 91 -8.40 -0.73 -6.18
C ARG A 91 -7.83 -1.76 -7.14
N THR A 92 -7.12 -2.76 -6.59
CA THR A 92 -6.59 -3.89 -7.33
C THR A 92 -6.16 -5.01 -6.38
N LYS A 93 -5.92 -6.19 -6.93
CA LYS A 93 -5.22 -7.26 -6.21
C LYS A 93 -3.74 -6.89 -6.08
N ILE A 94 -3.15 -7.15 -4.92
CA ILE A 94 -1.72 -6.86 -4.70
C ILE A 94 -0.83 -7.66 -5.67
N ASP A 95 -1.24 -8.86 -6.05
CA ASP A 95 -0.53 -9.67 -7.06
C ASP A 95 -0.34 -8.93 -8.40
N GLN A 96 -1.18 -7.95 -8.70
CA GLN A 96 -1.19 -7.18 -9.94
C GLN A 96 -0.64 -5.76 -9.76
N VAL A 97 -0.12 -5.43 -8.58
CA VAL A 97 0.31 -4.05 -8.26
C VAL A 97 1.34 -3.50 -9.24
N ALA A 98 2.25 -4.36 -9.73
CA ALA A 98 3.31 -3.93 -10.65
C ALA A 98 2.78 -3.46 -12.02
N GLU A 99 1.53 -3.78 -12.37
CA GLU A 99 0.91 -3.29 -13.61
C GLU A 99 0.59 -1.79 -13.56
N TYR A 100 0.51 -1.22 -12.36
CA TYR A 100 0.05 0.15 -12.13
C TYR A 100 1.16 1.14 -11.82
N PHE A 101 2.41 0.69 -11.82
CA PHE A 101 3.57 1.53 -11.52
C PHE A 101 4.71 1.23 -12.50
N SER A 102 5.37 2.29 -12.94
CA SER A 102 6.58 2.20 -13.78
C SER A 102 7.83 2.09 -12.91
N GLN A 103 8.93 1.76 -13.54
CA GLN A 103 10.25 1.68 -12.91
C GLN A 103 10.56 2.99 -12.17
N ASN A 104 11.05 2.88 -10.93
CA ASN A 104 11.45 4.01 -10.08
C ASN A 104 10.33 5.00 -9.74
N GLU A 105 9.07 4.59 -9.83
CA GLU A 105 7.94 5.48 -9.55
C GLU A 105 7.58 5.58 -8.07
N VAL A 106 7.95 4.60 -7.25
CA VAL A 106 7.59 4.52 -5.83
C VAL A 106 8.83 4.60 -4.96
N ALA A 107 8.81 5.47 -3.94
CA ALA A 107 9.91 5.67 -3.03
C ALA A 107 9.86 4.76 -1.79
N GLU A 108 8.64 4.39 -1.34
CA GLU A 108 8.46 3.76 -0.04
C GLU A 108 7.17 2.94 -0.02
N ILE A 109 7.20 1.81 0.70
CA ILE A 109 6.06 0.91 0.83
C ILE A 109 5.83 0.61 2.32
N TRP A 110 4.58 0.75 2.77
CA TRP A 110 4.11 0.33 4.08
C TRP A 110 3.22 -0.90 3.94
N ILE A 111 3.49 -1.91 4.78
CA ILE A 111 2.67 -3.10 4.94
C ILE A 111 2.27 -3.14 6.42
N THR A 112 1.02 -2.79 6.72
CA THR A 112 0.56 -2.59 8.09
C THR A 112 -0.49 -3.63 8.45
N PHE A 113 -0.18 -4.46 9.42
CA PHE A 113 -1.04 -5.50 9.96
C PHE A 113 -1.72 -6.37 8.88
N PRO A 114 -0.94 -6.91 7.92
CA PRO A 114 -1.49 -7.76 6.88
C PRO A 114 -1.96 -9.09 7.46
N ASP A 115 -2.81 -9.81 6.72
CA ASP A 115 -3.14 -11.19 7.06
C ASP A 115 -1.85 -12.01 7.11
N PRO A 116 -1.50 -12.62 8.24
CA PRO A 116 -0.23 -13.36 8.38
C PRO A 116 -0.18 -14.67 7.58
N GLN A 117 -1.32 -15.15 7.05
CA GLN A 117 -1.40 -16.37 6.25
C GLN A 117 -0.69 -17.54 6.93
N LEU A 118 -1.14 -17.89 8.16
CA LEU A 118 -0.45 -18.82 9.07
C LEU A 118 -0.20 -20.21 8.51
N ARG A 119 -1.08 -20.70 7.64
CA ARG A 119 -0.92 -22.03 7.03
C ARG A 119 0.29 -22.05 6.10
N LYS A 120 1.15 -23.07 6.21
CA LYS A 120 2.32 -23.25 5.33
C LYS A 120 1.94 -23.24 3.85
N SER A 121 0.81 -23.86 3.49
CA SER A 121 0.28 -23.86 2.12
C SER A 121 -0.08 -22.47 1.59
N LYS A 122 -0.22 -21.47 2.46
CA LYS A 122 -0.55 -20.09 2.13
C LYS A 122 0.67 -19.14 2.20
N ALA A 123 1.87 -19.66 2.42
CA ALA A 123 3.08 -18.83 2.56
C ALA A 123 3.30 -17.88 1.38
N LYS A 124 2.99 -18.31 0.16
CA LYS A 124 3.11 -17.48 -1.06
C LYS A 124 2.14 -16.29 -1.10
N LYS A 125 1.15 -16.23 -0.21
CA LYS A 125 0.22 -15.12 -0.08
C LYS A 125 0.69 -14.05 0.91
N ARG A 126 1.74 -14.33 1.68
CA ARG A 126 2.34 -13.37 2.61
C ARG A 126 2.98 -12.24 1.81
N LEU A 127 2.68 -11.00 2.18
CA LEU A 127 3.14 -9.82 1.41
C LEU A 127 4.65 -9.57 1.50
N THR A 128 5.36 -10.24 2.38
CA THR A 128 6.82 -10.22 2.48
C THR A 128 7.49 -11.44 1.85
N HIS A 129 6.71 -12.33 1.22
CA HIS A 129 7.27 -13.47 0.48
C HIS A 129 8.12 -12.97 -0.71
N PRO A 130 9.21 -13.69 -1.07
CA PRO A 130 10.06 -13.31 -2.21
C PRO A 130 9.29 -13.04 -3.51
N LYS A 131 8.19 -13.75 -3.75
CA LYS A 131 7.29 -13.51 -4.87
C LYS A 131 6.84 -12.05 -4.93
N PHE A 132 6.43 -11.49 -3.78
CA PHE A 132 5.98 -10.09 -3.69
C PHE A 132 7.15 -9.12 -3.68
N LEU A 133 8.26 -9.44 -3.02
CA LEU A 133 9.44 -8.58 -3.05
C LEU A 133 9.94 -8.36 -4.48
N ARG A 134 9.88 -9.38 -5.34
CA ARG A 134 10.22 -9.24 -6.77
C ARG A 134 9.26 -8.30 -7.50
N LEU A 135 7.96 -8.31 -7.15
CA LEU A 135 7.01 -7.34 -7.71
C LEU A 135 7.37 -5.92 -7.30
N TYR A 136 7.68 -5.70 -6.03
CA TYR A 136 8.01 -4.36 -5.52
C TYR A 136 9.29 -3.80 -6.15
N GLU A 137 10.29 -4.65 -6.41
CA GLU A 137 11.52 -4.26 -7.09
C GLU A 137 11.28 -3.67 -8.48
N GLN A 138 10.21 -4.05 -9.15
CA GLN A 138 9.91 -3.56 -10.49
C GLN A 138 9.63 -2.06 -10.52
N PHE A 139 9.16 -1.47 -9.42
CA PHE A 139 8.76 -0.07 -9.38
C PHE A 139 9.33 0.73 -8.20
N LEU A 140 9.95 0.09 -7.24
CA LEU A 140 10.58 0.78 -6.11
C LEU A 140 11.90 1.40 -6.56
N VAL A 141 12.16 2.65 -6.13
CA VAL A 141 13.43 3.32 -6.42
C VAL A 141 14.61 2.56 -5.80
N PRO A 142 15.85 2.70 -6.35
CA PRO A 142 17.03 2.16 -5.68
C PRO A 142 17.13 2.70 -4.25
N ASN A 143 17.42 1.81 -3.30
CA ASN A 143 17.44 2.11 -1.85
C ASN A 143 16.08 2.53 -1.28
N GLY A 144 14.99 2.25 -1.99
CA GLY A 144 13.64 2.44 -1.49
C GLY A 144 13.36 1.60 -0.24
N LEU A 145 12.48 2.10 0.62
CA LEU A 145 12.21 1.47 1.92
C LEU A 145 10.92 0.67 1.90
N ILE A 146 10.95 -0.48 2.57
CA ILE A 146 9.75 -1.28 2.86
C ILE A 146 9.62 -1.39 4.37
N HIS A 147 8.45 -1.05 4.90
CA HIS A 147 8.13 -1.12 6.31
C HIS A 147 7.08 -2.19 6.55
N LEU A 148 7.33 -3.10 7.47
CA LEU A 148 6.35 -4.06 7.95
C LEU A 148 6.00 -3.75 9.40
N LYS A 149 4.70 -3.60 9.68
CA LYS A 149 4.16 -3.63 11.05
C LYS A 149 3.26 -4.85 11.17
N THR A 150 3.51 -5.68 12.15
CA THR A 150 2.71 -6.88 12.40
C THR A 150 2.69 -7.23 13.90
N ASP A 151 1.56 -7.74 14.36
CA ASP A 151 1.41 -8.34 15.67
C ASP A 151 1.54 -9.88 15.63
N SER A 152 1.80 -10.44 14.45
CA SER A 152 1.99 -11.88 14.25
C SER A 152 3.45 -12.26 14.45
N PRO A 153 3.80 -13.03 15.50
CA PRO A 153 5.16 -13.56 15.67
C PRO A 153 5.61 -14.43 14.49
N ASP A 154 4.70 -15.21 13.93
CA ASP A 154 5.00 -16.09 12.79
C ASP A 154 5.37 -15.30 11.54
N LEU A 155 4.62 -14.24 11.21
CA LEU A 155 4.93 -13.39 10.06
C LEU A 155 6.23 -12.63 10.29
N TYR A 156 6.46 -12.14 11.50
CA TYR A 156 7.71 -11.46 11.87
C TYR A 156 8.93 -12.36 11.65
N GLN A 157 8.90 -13.60 12.18
CA GLN A 157 10.00 -14.56 12.03
C GLN A 157 10.19 -14.98 10.58
N PHE A 158 9.10 -15.23 9.86
CA PHE A 158 9.15 -15.53 8.42
C PHE A 158 9.82 -14.39 7.65
N THR A 159 9.44 -13.16 7.92
CA THR A 159 9.98 -11.99 7.23
C THR A 159 11.46 -11.79 7.54
N LYS A 160 11.91 -12.00 8.77
CA LYS A 160 13.34 -11.95 9.13
C LYS A 160 14.14 -12.96 8.32
N LEU A 161 13.65 -14.18 8.20
CA LEU A 161 14.29 -15.22 7.39
C LEU A 161 14.35 -14.82 5.91
N VAL A 162 13.26 -14.30 5.35
CA VAL A 162 13.22 -13.83 3.96
C VAL A 162 14.22 -12.70 3.72
N ILE A 163 14.30 -11.73 4.62
CA ILE A 163 15.25 -10.62 4.54
C ILE A 163 16.68 -11.15 4.43
N GLU A 164 17.05 -12.09 5.29
CA GLU A 164 18.39 -12.70 5.31
C GLU A 164 18.67 -13.44 4.00
N LEU A 165 17.75 -14.27 3.55
CA LEU A 165 17.92 -15.09 2.34
C LEU A 165 17.84 -14.28 1.05
N TYR A 166 17.02 -13.25 1.02
CA TYR A 166 16.82 -12.39 -0.17
C TYR A 166 17.94 -11.34 -0.29
N GLY A 167 18.59 -10.99 0.81
CA GLY A 167 19.69 -10.04 0.82
C GLY A 167 19.29 -8.58 1.01
N CYS A 168 18.16 -8.32 1.68
CA CYS A 168 17.77 -6.96 2.05
C CYS A 168 18.60 -6.43 3.22
N THR A 169 18.80 -5.11 3.25
CA THR A 169 19.42 -4.44 4.40
C THR A 169 18.35 -4.05 5.41
N VAL A 170 18.54 -4.41 6.67
CA VAL A 170 17.63 -4.01 7.76
C VAL A 170 18.11 -2.68 8.34
N HIS A 171 17.25 -1.66 8.26
CA HIS A 171 17.50 -0.35 8.86
C HIS A 171 17.02 -0.27 10.30
N THR A 172 15.85 -0.86 10.59
CA THR A 172 15.28 -0.86 11.93
C THR A 172 14.53 -2.17 12.15
N ASP A 173 14.77 -2.79 13.30
CA ASP A 173 14.07 -3.99 13.73
C ASP A 173 13.73 -3.83 15.20
N THR A 174 12.44 -3.80 15.54
CA THR A 174 11.97 -3.71 16.92
C THR A 174 10.77 -4.63 17.12
N ASP A 175 10.76 -5.35 18.24
CA ASP A 175 9.67 -6.24 18.62
C ASP A 175 8.63 -5.54 19.51
N ASN A 176 8.83 -4.26 19.84
CA ASN A 176 7.88 -3.47 20.61
C ASN A 176 7.82 -2.02 20.10
N VAL A 177 6.79 -1.72 19.32
CA VAL A 177 6.61 -0.42 18.69
C VAL A 177 6.11 0.65 19.69
N TYR A 178 5.66 0.22 20.88
CA TYR A 178 5.04 1.10 21.88
C TYR A 178 5.98 1.45 23.05
N GLN A 179 7.24 1.08 22.99
CA GLN A 179 8.27 1.50 23.96
C GLN A 179 8.96 2.79 23.56
#